data_2d3926009e471e96c5e5d4ee93aba6b8
#
_entry.id   2d3926009e471e96c5e5d4ee93aba6b8
#
_cell.length_a   1.000
_cell.length_b   1.000
_cell.length_c   1.000
_cell.angle_alpha   90.00
_cell.angle_beta   90.00
_cell.angle_gamma   90.00
#
_symmetry.space_group_name_H-M   'P 1'
#
loop_
_entity.id
_entity.type
_entity.pdbx_description
1 polymer ?
#
loop_
_entity_poly.entity_id
_entity_poly.type
_entity_poly.pdbx_seq_one_letter_code
_entity_poly.pdbx_strand_id
1 'polypeptide(L)'
;LMKKLQTILCTVAILLALMLSVISLLTAPEYFEYTPDLVTVAETEVGEVTLSFSNKVTNYMIQQIDDPDERNTVYHLEAWTSAWDKMFKKPGARAVTVSPEGGKPLLIYFTQYINESSSNDSLCLYGEVDPDNGGWVALPGLSLGYWLIINIVLFIILGAVWFGVRKKEHFRRWTEYLLLIPIAYGLGHLCVLGFQVVSYSEWRDFQLILAISSLLYCA
;
A
#
# COMPACT_ATOMS: atom_id res chain seq x y z
N LEU A 1 25.17 0.93 -33.12
CA LEU A 1 25.31 0.73 -31.68
C LEU A 1 24.10 1.28 -30.93
N MET A 2 23.65 2.51 -31.20
CA MET A 2 22.50 3.13 -30.51
C MET A 2 21.20 2.35 -30.67
N LYS A 3 20.83 1.90 -31.87
CA LYS A 3 19.60 1.09 -32.06
C LYS A 3 19.62 -0.20 -31.25
N LYS A 4 20.77 -0.90 -31.13
CA LYS A 4 20.89 -2.11 -30.30
C LYS A 4 20.71 -1.77 -28.80
N LEU A 5 21.30 -0.67 -28.33
CA LEU A 5 21.16 -0.23 -26.95
C LEU A 5 19.70 0.12 -26.62
N GLN A 6 19.02 0.85 -27.51
CA GLN A 6 17.61 1.18 -27.35
C GLN A 6 16.73 -0.08 -27.29
N THR A 7 16.95 -1.04 -28.19
CA THR A 7 16.22 -2.32 -28.16
C THR A 7 16.44 -3.06 -26.84
N ILE A 8 17.68 -3.11 -26.33
CA ILE A 8 17.98 -3.76 -25.03
C ILE A 8 17.23 -3.04 -23.91
N LEU A 9 17.28 -1.70 -23.86
CA LEU A 9 16.61 -0.92 -22.81
C LEU A 9 15.09 -1.13 -22.85
N CYS A 10 14.46 -1.12 -24.01
CA CYS A 10 13.04 -1.39 -24.16
C CYS A 10 12.69 -2.81 -23.73
N THR A 11 13.49 -3.80 -24.11
CA THR A 11 13.27 -5.19 -23.69
C THR A 11 13.36 -5.33 -22.18
N VAL A 12 14.37 -4.72 -21.55
CA VAL A 12 14.53 -4.74 -20.07
C VAL A 12 13.36 -4.04 -19.40
N ALA A 13 12.90 -2.90 -19.92
CA ALA A 13 11.77 -2.18 -19.35
C ALA A 13 10.46 -2.97 -19.46
N ILE A 14 10.21 -3.65 -20.58
CA ILE A 14 9.04 -4.52 -20.75
C ILE A 14 9.10 -5.71 -19.78
N LEU A 15 10.25 -6.36 -19.64
CA LEU A 15 10.41 -7.46 -18.68
C LEU A 15 10.23 -6.98 -17.24
N LEU A 16 10.76 -5.81 -16.90
CA LEU A 16 10.57 -5.20 -15.57
C LEU A 16 9.09 -4.89 -15.31
N ALA A 17 8.40 -4.30 -16.28
CA ALA A 17 6.98 -4.00 -16.17
C ALA A 17 6.14 -5.26 -15.95
N LEU A 18 6.40 -6.31 -16.71
CA LEU A 18 5.74 -7.62 -16.55
C LEU A 18 6.01 -8.21 -15.17
N MET A 19 7.28 -8.21 -14.73
CA MET A 19 7.67 -8.71 -13.41
C MET A 19 6.97 -7.94 -12.29
N LEU A 20 6.97 -6.61 -12.33
CA LEU A 20 6.31 -5.77 -11.33
C LEU A 20 4.80 -6.03 -11.30
N SER A 21 4.16 -6.18 -12.46
CA SER A 21 2.73 -6.48 -12.54
C SER A 21 2.40 -7.84 -11.93
N VAL A 22 3.20 -8.87 -12.22
CA VAL A 22 3.03 -10.21 -11.64
C VAL A 22 3.24 -10.18 -10.13
N ILE A 23 4.30 -9.52 -9.65
CA ILE A 23 4.55 -9.38 -8.20
C ILE A 23 3.37 -8.66 -7.53
N SER A 24 2.89 -7.57 -8.12
CA SER A 24 1.74 -6.81 -7.60
C SER A 24 0.49 -7.69 -7.47
N LEU A 25 0.19 -8.51 -8.47
CA LEU A 25 -0.96 -9.42 -8.44
C LEU A 25 -0.79 -10.52 -7.39
N LEU A 26 0.40 -11.11 -7.30
CA LEU A 26 0.66 -12.22 -6.38
C LEU A 26 0.73 -11.77 -4.92
N THR A 27 1.21 -10.56 -4.66
CA THR A 27 1.35 -10.02 -3.30
C THR A 27 0.15 -9.20 -2.84
N ALA A 28 -0.86 -9.02 -3.69
CA ALA A 28 -2.08 -8.32 -3.32
C ALA A 28 -2.72 -8.97 -2.08
N PRO A 29 -3.09 -8.19 -1.05
CA PRO A 29 -3.73 -8.73 0.14
C PRO A 29 -5.15 -9.22 -0.20
N GLU A 30 -5.46 -10.43 0.21
CA GLU A 30 -6.80 -10.97 0.27
C GLU A 30 -7.25 -10.89 1.73
N TYR A 31 -8.01 -9.88 2.07
CA TYR A 31 -8.51 -9.66 3.43
C TYR A 31 -9.62 -10.65 3.77
N PHE A 32 -9.66 -11.04 5.04
CA PHE A 32 -10.69 -11.95 5.55
C PHE A 32 -11.86 -11.18 6.15
N GLU A 33 -13.06 -11.69 5.91
CA GLU A 33 -14.20 -11.37 6.76
C GLU A 33 -14.05 -12.10 8.09
N TYR A 34 -14.51 -11.48 9.16
CA TYR A 34 -14.42 -12.09 10.48
C TYR A 34 -15.31 -13.33 10.58
N THR A 35 -14.71 -14.40 11.05
CA THR A 35 -15.38 -15.60 11.51
C THR A 35 -14.79 -16.01 12.87
N PRO A 36 -15.56 -16.62 13.79
CA PRO A 36 -15.05 -17.02 15.10
C PRO A 36 -13.82 -17.94 15.05
N ASP A 37 -13.66 -18.69 13.93
CA ASP A 37 -12.51 -19.58 13.72
C ASP A 37 -11.28 -18.84 13.20
N LEU A 38 -11.43 -17.58 12.74
CA LEU A 38 -10.34 -16.83 12.12
C LEU A 38 -9.37 -16.28 13.16
N VAL A 39 -9.93 -15.69 14.21
CA VAL A 39 -9.18 -15.07 15.31
C VAL A 39 -9.86 -15.45 16.61
N THR A 40 -9.13 -16.12 17.50
CA THR A 40 -9.58 -16.41 18.87
C THR A 40 -8.92 -15.44 19.83
N VAL A 41 -9.71 -14.92 20.75
CA VAL A 41 -9.29 -13.93 21.75
C VAL A 41 -9.25 -14.64 23.11
N ALA A 42 -8.11 -14.57 23.79
CA ALA A 42 -7.93 -15.12 25.13
C ALA A 42 -7.36 -14.04 26.04
N GLU A 43 -8.01 -13.78 27.15
CA GLU A 43 -7.53 -12.89 28.20
C GLU A 43 -6.58 -13.66 29.13
N THR A 44 -5.48 -13.01 29.51
CA THR A 44 -4.52 -13.53 30.49
C THR A 44 -4.83 -12.99 31.88
N GLU A 45 -4.31 -13.65 32.91
CA GLU A 45 -4.53 -13.26 34.31
C GLU A 45 -4.03 -11.82 34.64
N VAL A 46 -3.19 -11.24 33.78
CA VAL A 46 -2.61 -9.89 33.95
C VAL A 46 -3.42 -8.82 33.19
N GLY A 47 -4.55 -9.19 32.58
CA GLY A 47 -5.36 -8.25 31.77
C GLY A 47 -4.81 -7.98 30.37
N GLU A 48 -3.84 -8.78 29.93
CA GLU A 48 -3.36 -8.77 28.56
C GLU A 48 -4.26 -9.66 27.71
N VAL A 49 -4.39 -9.34 26.44
CA VAL A 49 -5.19 -10.08 25.49
C VAL A 49 -4.31 -10.72 24.44
N THR A 50 -4.42 -12.04 24.31
CA THR A 50 -3.72 -12.80 23.27
C THR A 50 -4.68 -13.12 22.12
N LEU A 51 -4.30 -12.69 20.93
CA LEU A 51 -4.97 -12.95 19.67
C LEU A 51 -4.27 -14.12 18.97
N SER A 52 -4.99 -15.22 18.77
CA SER A 52 -4.47 -16.40 18.06
C SER A 52 -5.17 -16.53 16.72
N PHE A 53 -4.37 -16.68 15.66
CA PHE A 53 -4.85 -16.70 14.28
C PHE A 53 -5.02 -18.12 13.75
N SER A 54 -6.02 -18.31 12.91
CA SER A 54 -6.17 -19.51 12.08
C SER A 54 -4.96 -19.68 11.16
N ASN A 55 -4.63 -20.93 10.82
CA ASN A 55 -3.57 -21.24 9.84
C ASN A 55 -3.80 -20.64 8.44
N LYS A 56 -5.00 -20.18 8.14
CA LYS A 56 -5.33 -19.49 6.88
C LYS A 56 -4.77 -18.07 6.83
N VAL A 57 -4.65 -17.41 7.99
CA VAL A 57 -4.11 -16.06 8.11
C VAL A 57 -2.59 -16.12 8.05
N THR A 58 -1.99 -15.57 7.03
CA THR A 58 -0.54 -15.56 6.86
C THR A 58 0.10 -14.24 7.26
N ASN A 59 -0.70 -13.17 7.25
CA ASN A 59 -0.27 -11.83 7.62
C ASN A 59 -1.36 -11.16 8.45
N TYR A 60 -0.93 -10.28 9.34
CA TYR A 60 -1.81 -9.38 10.09
C TYR A 60 -1.12 -8.06 10.34
N MET A 61 -1.90 -7.04 10.61
CA MET A 61 -1.44 -5.75 11.10
C MET A 61 -2.25 -5.38 12.34
N ILE A 62 -1.55 -4.97 13.39
CA ILE A 62 -2.16 -4.39 14.58
C ILE A 62 -1.65 -2.98 14.70
N GLN A 63 -2.57 -2.04 14.75
CA GLN A 63 -2.26 -0.64 14.92
C GLN A 63 -3.00 -0.11 16.13
N GLN A 64 -2.25 0.50 17.06
CA GLN A 64 -2.85 1.27 18.13
C GLN A 64 -3.32 2.60 17.56
N ILE A 65 -4.54 2.98 17.92
CA ILE A 65 -5.17 4.22 17.48
C ILE A 65 -5.47 5.06 18.71
N ASP A 66 -5.24 6.37 18.59
CA ASP A 66 -5.56 7.30 19.64
C ASP A 66 -7.08 7.37 19.84
N ASP A 67 -7.54 7.06 21.03
CA ASP A 67 -8.93 7.27 21.42
C ASP A 67 -9.16 8.78 21.62
N PRO A 68 -10.10 9.41 20.89
CA PRO A 68 -10.39 10.84 21.02
C PRO A 68 -10.70 11.28 22.45
N ASP A 69 -11.29 10.40 23.23
CA ASP A 69 -11.65 10.65 24.63
C ASP A 69 -10.57 10.25 25.61
N GLU A 70 -9.47 9.68 25.14
CA GLU A 70 -8.35 9.15 25.94
C GLU A 70 -8.75 8.16 27.05
N ARG A 71 -9.94 7.55 26.94
CA ARG A 71 -10.49 6.65 27.96
C ARG A 71 -10.01 5.23 27.80
N ASN A 72 -9.77 4.80 26.54
CA ASN A 72 -9.47 3.43 26.18
C ASN A 72 -8.12 3.32 25.48
N THR A 73 -7.52 2.13 25.53
CA THR A 73 -6.46 1.72 24.62
C THR A 73 -7.10 0.98 23.47
N VAL A 74 -7.07 1.54 22.26
CA VAL A 74 -7.77 1.01 21.09
C VAL A 74 -6.77 0.40 20.12
N TYR A 75 -7.02 -0.85 19.71
CA TYR A 75 -6.26 -1.52 18.66
C TYR A 75 -7.16 -1.89 17.48
N HIS A 76 -6.68 -1.63 16.30
CA HIS A 76 -7.25 -2.12 15.05
C HIS A 76 -6.45 -3.30 14.53
N LEU A 77 -7.14 -4.38 14.24
CA LEU A 77 -6.59 -5.61 13.70
C LEU A 77 -7.07 -5.80 12.26
N GLU A 78 -6.15 -6.01 11.37
CA GLU A 78 -6.40 -6.47 10.00
C GLU A 78 -5.73 -7.81 9.80
N ALA A 79 -6.37 -8.72 9.07
CA ALA A 79 -5.83 -10.04 8.78
C ALA A 79 -6.04 -10.38 7.30
N TRP A 80 -4.97 -10.86 6.65
CA TRP A 80 -5.03 -11.22 5.24
C TRP A 80 -4.08 -12.37 4.89
N THR A 81 -4.26 -12.86 3.69
CA THR A 81 -3.33 -13.74 2.99
C THR A 81 -3.02 -13.14 1.62
N SER A 82 -2.16 -13.79 0.84
CA SER A 82 -1.91 -13.44 -0.55
C SER A 82 -1.78 -14.68 -1.41
N ALA A 83 -1.92 -14.54 -2.73
CA ALA A 83 -1.68 -15.64 -3.65
C ALA A 83 -0.23 -16.16 -3.54
N TRP A 84 0.72 -15.25 -3.30
CA TRP A 84 2.13 -15.59 -3.03
C TRP A 84 2.27 -16.48 -1.80
N ASP A 85 1.66 -16.11 -0.68
CA ASP A 85 1.73 -16.86 0.57
C ASP A 85 1.12 -18.27 0.42
N LYS A 86 0.00 -18.37 -0.30
CA LYS A 86 -0.64 -19.66 -0.61
C LYS A 86 0.26 -20.55 -1.47
N MET A 87 0.90 -19.97 -2.50
CA MET A 87 1.78 -20.68 -3.43
C MET A 87 3.03 -21.22 -2.74
N PHE A 88 3.64 -20.44 -1.86
CA PHE A 88 4.85 -20.82 -1.11
C PHE A 88 4.55 -21.48 0.23
N LYS A 89 3.28 -21.80 0.52
CA LYS A 89 2.84 -22.46 1.76
C LYS A 89 3.40 -21.78 3.01
N LYS A 90 3.32 -20.44 3.03
CA LYS A 90 3.75 -19.66 4.18
C LYS A 90 3.00 -20.15 5.44
N PRO A 91 3.70 -20.38 6.55
CA PRO A 91 3.04 -20.76 7.79
C PRO A 91 2.06 -19.69 8.25
N GLY A 92 0.99 -20.10 8.93
CA GLY A 92 0.03 -19.18 9.52
C GLY A 92 0.68 -18.19 10.49
N ALA A 93 0.02 -17.06 10.67
CA ALA A 93 0.47 -16.01 11.57
C ALA A 93 0.59 -16.51 13.00
N ARG A 94 1.61 -16.03 13.72
CA ARG A 94 1.78 -16.37 15.14
C ARG A 94 0.80 -15.58 15.99
N ALA A 95 0.45 -16.15 17.16
CA ALA A 95 -0.30 -15.42 18.16
C ALA A 95 0.44 -14.16 18.58
N VAL A 96 -0.32 -13.12 18.89
CA VAL A 96 0.20 -11.82 19.34
C VAL A 96 -0.53 -11.42 20.62
N THR A 97 0.22 -10.87 21.56
CA THR A 97 -0.34 -10.37 22.83
C THR A 97 -0.30 -8.85 22.80
N VAL A 98 -1.41 -8.24 23.17
CA VAL A 98 -1.57 -6.79 23.31
C VAL A 98 -1.90 -6.48 24.77
N SER A 99 -1.34 -5.38 25.26
CA SER A 99 -1.47 -4.95 26.65
C SER A 99 -2.14 -3.58 26.71
N PRO A 100 -3.00 -3.32 27.70
CA PRO A 100 -3.58 -2.01 27.91
C PRO A 100 -2.51 -1.00 28.35
N GLU A 101 -2.55 0.20 27.83
CA GLU A 101 -1.68 1.29 28.27
C GLU A 101 -2.23 1.98 29.52
N GLY A 102 -1.39 2.15 30.55
CA GLY A 102 -1.67 2.99 31.72
C GLY A 102 -2.88 2.51 32.54
N GLY A 103 -3.26 1.24 32.45
CA GLY A 103 -4.45 0.69 33.13
C GLY A 103 -5.77 1.11 32.53
N LYS A 104 -5.78 1.64 31.31
CA LYS A 104 -7.00 1.97 30.56
C LYS A 104 -7.67 0.69 30.07
N PRO A 105 -9.00 0.64 29.93
CA PRO A 105 -9.71 -0.47 29.28
C PRO A 105 -9.17 -0.72 27.87
N LEU A 106 -9.09 -1.99 27.49
CA LEU A 106 -8.61 -2.41 26.18
C LEU A 106 -9.79 -2.65 25.24
N LEU A 107 -9.75 -2.06 24.07
CA LEU A 107 -10.68 -2.30 22.97
C LEU A 107 -9.92 -2.82 21.75
N ILE A 108 -10.42 -3.90 21.14
CA ILE A 108 -9.83 -4.47 19.93
C ILE A 108 -10.92 -4.59 18.87
N TYR A 109 -10.69 -3.90 17.75
CA TYR A 109 -11.56 -3.95 16.59
C TYR A 109 -10.92 -4.74 15.46
N PHE A 110 -11.71 -5.58 14.80
CA PHE A 110 -11.33 -6.24 13.55
C PHE A 110 -11.89 -5.46 12.38
N THR A 111 -11.03 -4.99 11.50
CA THR A 111 -11.43 -4.26 10.31
C THR A 111 -11.80 -5.24 9.20
N GLN A 112 -13.04 -5.17 8.73
CA GLN A 112 -13.55 -5.97 7.62
C GLN A 112 -13.64 -5.11 6.35
N TYR A 113 -13.18 -5.67 5.25
CA TYR A 113 -13.35 -5.07 3.93
C TYR A 113 -14.52 -5.75 3.22
N ILE A 114 -15.73 -5.24 3.45
CA ILE A 114 -16.97 -5.77 2.85
C ILE A 114 -17.19 -5.05 1.53
N ASN A 115 -16.81 -5.69 0.42
CA ASN A 115 -16.91 -5.20 -0.96
C ASN A 115 -16.02 -3.99 -1.29
N GLU A 116 -15.71 -3.84 -2.58
CA GLU A 116 -14.87 -2.78 -3.15
C GLU A 116 -15.38 -1.34 -2.94
N SER A 117 -16.54 -1.17 -2.33
CA SER A 117 -17.12 0.12 -1.95
C SER A 117 -16.88 0.40 -0.46
N SER A 118 -15.77 0.99 -0.16
CA SER A 118 -15.43 1.98 0.89
C SER A 118 -16.14 2.00 2.27
N SER A 119 -16.90 1.03 2.68
CA SER A 119 -17.36 0.94 4.06
C SER A 119 -16.55 -0.14 4.79
N ASN A 120 -15.46 0.27 5.42
CA ASN A 120 -14.80 -0.57 6.39
C ASN A 120 -15.75 -0.73 7.56
N ASP A 121 -16.29 -1.92 7.73
CA ASP A 121 -17.03 -2.27 8.93
C ASP A 121 -16.03 -2.76 9.97
N SER A 122 -16.13 -2.25 11.19
CA SER A 122 -15.25 -2.62 12.29
C SER A 122 -16.04 -3.39 13.31
N LEU A 123 -15.71 -4.67 13.50
CA LEU A 123 -16.30 -5.50 14.50
C LEU A 123 -15.48 -5.46 15.79
N CYS A 124 -16.10 -5.18 16.93
CA CYS A 124 -15.43 -5.27 18.22
C CYS A 124 -15.20 -6.75 18.59
N LEU A 125 -13.92 -7.12 18.75
CA LEU A 125 -13.51 -8.45 19.18
C LEU A 125 -13.40 -8.58 20.69
N TYR A 126 -13.00 -7.49 21.35
CA TYR A 126 -12.76 -7.47 22.80
C TYR A 126 -13.04 -6.09 23.39
N GLY A 127 -13.65 -6.06 24.56
CA GLY A 127 -14.01 -4.86 25.32
C GLY A 127 -15.48 -4.45 25.17
N GLU A 128 -15.91 -3.53 25.99
CA GLU A 128 -17.27 -2.95 25.94
C GLU A 128 -17.26 -1.73 25.01
N VAL A 129 -18.05 -1.83 23.94
CA VAL A 129 -18.21 -0.74 22.98
C VAL A 129 -19.15 0.30 23.53
N ASP A 130 -18.71 1.55 23.57
CA ASP A 130 -19.63 2.66 23.76
C ASP A 130 -20.46 2.81 22.46
N PRO A 131 -21.80 2.66 22.51
CA PRO A 131 -22.65 2.72 21.32
C PRO A 131 -22.59 4.09 20.60
N ASP A 132 -22.11 5.12 21.27
CA ASP A 132 -21.96 6.48 20.70
C ASP A 132 -20.59 6.68 20.01
N ASN A 133 -19.69 5.72 20.09
CA ASN A 133 -18.39 5.79 19.42
C ASN A 133 -18.54 5.38 17.96
N GLY A 134 -18.75 6.38 17.11
CA GLY A 134 -18.92 6.22 15.66
C GLY A 134 -17.75 5.45 15.04
N GLY A 135 -18.07 4.60 14.07
CA GLY A 135 -17.11 3.72 13.40
C GLY A 135 -15.88 4.46 12.86
N TRP A 136 -14.74 3.81 12.93
CA TRP A 136 -13.47 4.32 12.45
C TRP A 136 -13.40 4.23 10.91
N VAL A 137 -12.90 5.29 10.30
CA VAL A 137 -12.67 5.32 8.85
C VAL A 137 -11.17 5.21 8.60
N ALA A 138 -10.76 4.17 7.86
CA ALA A 138 -9.40 4.08 7.38
C ALA A 138 -9.13 5.23 6.40
N LEU A 139 -8.10 6.02 6.68
CA LEU A 139 -7.67 7.10 5.79
C LEU A 139 -6.73 6.53 4.71
N PRO A 140 -6.93 6.91 3.44
CA PRO A 140 -6.02 6.52 2.38
C PRO A 140 -4.65 7.17 2.57
N GLY A 141 -3.59 6.46 2.19
CA GLY A 141 -2.24 6.97 2.24
C GLY A 141 -1.97 8.07 1.21
N LEU A 142 -1.09 9.01 1.56
CA LEU A 142 -0.73 10.19 0.77
C LEU A 142 0.64 10.07 0.08
N SER A 143 1.39 8.98 0.26
CA SER A 143 2.76 8.86 -0.22
C SER A 143 2.87 8.97 -1.74
N LEU A 144 1.89 8.45 -2.48
CA LEU A 144 1.84 8.59 -3.96
C LEU A 144 1.66 10.03 -4.41
N GLY A 145 0.95 10.85 -3.64
CA GLY A 145 0.85 12.28 -3.87
C GLY A 145 2.20 13.01 -3.72
N TYR A 146 3.00 12.66 -2.72
CA TYR A 146 4.36 13.19 -2.56
C TYR A 146 5.26 12.80 -3.73
N TRP A 147 5.21 11.54 -4.20
CA TRP A 147 5.94 11.10 -5.37
C TRP A 147 5.53 11.86 -6.63
N LEU A 148 4.24 12.15 -6.80
CA LEU A 148 3.76 12.96 -7.91
C LEU A 148 4.31 14.38 -7.86
N ILE A 149 4.32 15.02 -6.69
CA ILE A 149 4.89 16.37 -6.50
C ILE A 149 6.38 16.38 -6.85
N ILE A 150 7.16 15.41 -6.32
CA ILE A 150 8.59 15.27 -6.63
C ILE A 150 8.80 15.14 -8.14
N ASN A 151 7.95 14.35 -8.80
CA ASN A 151 8.01 14.15 -10.25
C ASN A 151 7.72 15.43 -11.04
N ILE A 152 6.74 16.22 -10.61
CA ILE A 152 6.42 17.52 -11.22
C ILE A 152 7.62 18.50 -11.06
N VAL A 153 8.21 18.57 -9.88
CA VAL A 153 9.39 19.41 -9.64
C VAL A 153 10.55 18.96 -10.52
N LEU A 154 10.80 17.67 -10.65
CA LEU A 154 11.81 17.11 -11.53
C LEU A 154 11.55 17.49 -13.00
N PHE A 155 10.30 17.41 -13.46
CA PHE A 155 9.90 17.81 -14.80
C PHE A 155 10.21 19.30 -15.06
N ILE A 156 9.89 20.18 -14.12
CA ILE A 156 10.16 21.62 -14.22
C ILE A 156 11.68 21.88 -14.31
N ILE A 157 12.49 21.23 -13.44
CA ILE A 157 13.94 21.38 -13.42
C ILE A 157 14.53 20.92 -14.75
N LEU A 158 14.17 19.72 -15.23
CA LEU A 158 14.66 19.18 -16.49
C LEU A 158 14.22 20.02 -17.70
N GLY A 159 13.00 20.57 -17.67
CA GLY A 159 12.51 21.50 -18.66
C GLY A 159 13.33 22.81 -18.72
N ALA A 160 13.67 23.37 -17.56
CA ALA A 160 14.54 24.53 -17.47
C ALA A 160 15.96 24.24 -17.99
N VAL A 161 16.52 23.08 -17.63
CA VAL A 161 17.82 22.61 -18.16
C VAL A 161 17.75 22.44 -19.68
N TRP A 162 16.74 21.80 -20.21
CA TRP A 162 16.53 21.63 -21.65
C TRP A 162 16.50 22.97 -22.37
N PHE A 163 15.78 23.95 -21.83
CA PHE A 163 15.73 25.29 -22.39
C PHE A 163 17.11 25.96 -22.41
N GLY A 164 17.93 25.79 -21.37
CA GLY A 164 19.30 26.30 -21.27
C GLY A 164 20.26 25.64 -22.25
N VAL A 165 20.13 24.32 -22.47
CA VAL A 165 21.06 23.56 -23.34
C VAL A 165 20.59 23.38 -24.78
N ARG A 166 19.43 23.95 -25.15
CA ARG A 166 18.80 23.76 -26.47
C ARG A 166 19.72 24.02 -27.67
N LYS A 167 20.73 24.89 -27.51
CA LYS A 167 21.71 25.21 -28.55
C LYS A 167 22.84 24.18 -28.66
N LYS A 168 23.01 23.29 -27.67
CA LYS A 168 24.06 22.27 -27.64
C LYS A 168 23.45 20.91 -27.96
N GLU A 169 23.53 20.47 -29.22
CA GLU A 169 22.81 19.30 -29.74
C GLU A 169 23.02 18.02 -28.92
N HIS A 170 24.28 17.75 -28.52
CA HIS A 170 24.57 16.54 -27.71
C HIS A 170 23.88 16.55 -26.35
N PHE A 171 23.95 17.65 -25.60
CA PHE A 171 23.33 17.78 -24.29
C PHE A 171 21.80 17.86 -24.39
N ARG A 172 21.28 18.48 -25.46
CA ARG A 172 19.84 18.55 -25.72
C ARG A 172 19.25 17.16 -25.85
N ARG A 173 19.84 16.28 -26.63
CA ARG A 173 19.36 14.89 -26.79
C ARG A 173 19.32 14.11 -25.47
N TRP A 174 20.37 14.24 -24.66
CA TRP A 174 20.37 13.60 -23.33
C TRP A 174 19.26 14.12 -22.43
N THR A 175 19.07 15.46 -22.42
CA THR A 175 18.01 16.07 -21.59
C THR A 175 16.62 15.70 -22.08
N GLU A 176 16.42 15.53 -23.39
CA GLU A 176 15.16 15.03 -23.96
C GLU A 176 14.83 13.60 -23.44
N TYR A 177 15.79 12.69 -23.45
CA TYR A 177 15.59 11.35 -22.86
C TYR A 177 15.28 11.39 -21.36
N LEU A 178 15.99 12.23 -20.61
CA LEU A 178 15.72 12.38 -19.19
C LEU A 178 14.33 13.00 -18.92
N LEU A 179 13.89 13.92 -19.76
CA LEU A 179 12.59 14.58 -19.64
C LEU A 179 11.42 13.60 -19.89
N LEU A 180 11.63 12.55 -20.69
CA LEU A 180 10.62 11.51 -20.89
C LEU A 180 10.31 10.73 -19.62
N ILE A 181 11.24 10.62 -18.65
CA ILE A 181 11.04 9.88 -17.39
C ILE A 181 9.88 10.48 -16.59
N PRO A 182 9.91 11.77 -16.22
CA PRO A 182 8.80 12.36 -15.47
C PRO A 182 7.49 12.40 -16.28
N ILE A 183 7.55 12.54 -17.60
CA ILE A 183 6.35 12.47 -18.44
C ILE A 183 5.73 11.07 -18.38
N ALA A 184 6.53 10.02 -18.55
CA ALA A 184 6.07 8.65 -18.49
C ALA A 184 5.50 8.31 -17.11
N TYR A 185 6.14 8.77 -16.03
CA TYR A 185 5.63 8.58 -14.66
C TYR A 185 4.28 9.29 -14.46
N GLY A 186 4.16 10.55 -14.88
CA GLY A 186 2.90 11.30 -14.77
C GLY A 186 1.76 10.64 -15.54
N LEU A 187 2.01 10.15 -16.76
CA LEU A 187 1.02 9.39 -17.52
C LEU A 187 0.69 8.05 -16.87
N GLY A 188 1.68 7.33 -16.34
CA GLY A 188 1.47 6.10 -15.57
C GLY A 188 0.60 6.33 -14.35
N HIS A 189 0.86 7.40 -13.59
CA HIS A 189 0.04 7.81 -12.46
C HIS A 189 -1.41 8.08 -12.88
N LEU A 190 -1.61 8.84 -13.95
CA LEU A 190 -2.95 9.12 -14.49
C LEU A 190 -3.68 7.85 -14.93
N CYS A 191 -2.99 6.86 -15.46
CA CYS A 191 -3.60 5.58 -15.84
C CYS A 191 -4.07 4.75 -14.64
N VAL A 192 -3.38 4.81 -13.51
CA VAL A 192 -3.69 3.98 -12.31
C VAL A 192 -4.65 4.69 -11.38
N LEU A 193 -4.37 5.94 -11.02
CA LEU A 193 -5.10 6.70 -10.02
C LEU A 193 -5.94 7.85 -10.61
N GLY A 194 -5.77 8.16 -11.90
CA GLY A 194 -6.38 9.35 -12.47
C GLY A 194 -5.82 10.61 -11.83
N PHE A 195 -6.69 11.50 -11.40
CA PHE A 195 -6.33 12.73 -10.68
C PHE A 195 -6.27 12.56 -9.15
N GLN A 196 -6.47 11.35 -8.64
CA GLN A 196 -6.37 11.09 -7.22
C GLN A 196 -4.90 11.05 -6.78
N VAL A 197 -4.65 11.56 -5.57
CA VAL A 197 -3.32 11.61 -4.96
C VAL A 197 -3.19 10.68 -3.75
N VAL A 198 -4.27 9.98 -3.42
CA VAL A 198 -4.40 9.09 -2.28
C VAL A 198 -4.71 7.68 -2.73
N SER A 199 -4.23 6.70 -1.98
CA SER A 199 -4.50 5.28 -2.26
C SER A 199 -4.65 4.49 -0.96
N TYR A 200 -5.56 3.49 -0.98
CA TYR A 200 -5.68 2.49 0.08
C TYR A 200 -4.69 1.33 -0.08
N SER A 201 -4.04 1.22 -1.24
CA SER A 201 -3.06 0.17 -1.56
C SER A 201 -1.82 0.77 -2.21
N GLU A 202 -1.15 1.71 -1.51
CA GLU A 202 -0.06 2.53 -2.03
C GLU A 202 1.05 1.70 -2.70
N TRP A 203 1.45 0.59 -2.08
CA TRP A 203 2.52 -0.26 -2.63
C TRP A 203 2.13 -0.91 -3.97
N ARG A 204 0.92 -1.44 -4.06
CA ARG A 204 0.39 -2.04 -5.29
C ARG A 204 0.29 -1.00 -6.40
N ASP A 205 -0.31 0.15 -6.09
CA ASP A 205 -0.54 1.20 -7.06
C ASP A 205 0.78 1.82 -7.54
N PHE A 206 1.77 1.96 -6.64
CA PHE A 206 3.11 2.38 -7.02
C PHE A 206 3.78 1.42 -8.00
N GLN A 207 3.68 0.10 -7.75
CA GLN A 207 4.22 -0.91 -8.68
C GLN A 207 3.55 -0.85 -10.05
N LEU A 208 2.22 -0.68 -10.10
CA LEU A 208 1.47 -0.53 -11.34
C LEU A 208 1.84 0.76 -12.09
N ILE A 209 1.99 1.88 -11.39
CA ILE A 209 2.47 3.14 -11.95
C ILE A 209 3.84 2.94 -12.60
N LEU A 210 4.79 2.31 -11.90
CA LEU A 210 6.12 2.04 -12.44
C LEU A 210 6.08 1.11 -13.66
N ALA A 211 5.24 0.08 -13.63
CA ALA A 211 5.09 -0.85 -14.74
C ALA A 211 4.59 -0.13 -16.01
N ILE A 212 3.51 0.65 -15.88
CA ILE A 212 2.94 1.42 -17.00
C ILE A 212 3.92 2.49 -17.48
N SER A 213 4.58 3.21 -16.55
CA SER A 213 5.59 4.23 -16.88
C SER A 213 6.75 3.63 -17.66
N SER A 214 7.20 2.42 -17.33
CA SER A 214 8.27 1.73 -18.04
C SER A 214 7.87 1.40 -19.49
N LEU A 215 6.63 0.98 -19.70
CA LEU A 215 6.10 0.74 -21.05
C LEU A 215 5.98 2.04 -21.85
N LEU A 216 5.43 3.08 -21.25
CA LEU A 216 5.28 4.40 -21.89
C LEU A 216 6.61 5.06 -22.23
N TYR A 217 7.63 4.86 -21.39
CA TYR A 217 8.99 5.37 -21.67
C TYR A 217 9.61 4.73 -22.91
N CYS A 218 9.21 3.49 -23.26
CA CYS A 218 9.72 2.75 -24.42
C CYS A 218 8.91 2.95 -25.70
N ALA A 219 7.69 3.46 -25.59
CA ALA A 219 6.81 3.71 -26.74
C ALA A 219 7.18 5.00 -27.48
#